data_68338479bdff8f3e61aa94642fc5c653
#
_entry.id   68338479bdff8f3e61aa94642fc5c653
#
_cell.length_a   1.000
_cell.length_b   1.000
_cell.length_c   1.000
_cell.angle_alpha   90.00
_cell.angle_beta   90.00
_cell.angle_gamma   90.00
#
_symmetry.space_group_name_H-M   'P 1'
#
loop_
_entity.id
_entity.type
_entity.pdbx_description
1 polymer ?
#
loop_
_entity_poly.entity_id
_entity_poly.type
_entity_poly.pdbx_seq_one_letter_code
_entity_poly.pdbx_strand_id
1 'polypeptide(L)'
;MNKFKKDFPIDPEIIFLNHGSYGSCPISVFSDYQKWQKILEKQPVEFFQKEIFHLLKKSRNSLSEFVGCNHDEIVFFPNPTTAVANIIHSLDLNKDDEILMTNHEYGALVNAWKSWSKKSGAKIIQQ
;
A
#
# COMPACT_ATOMS: atom_id res chain seq x y z
N MET A 1 -16.04 8.71 25.34
CA MET A 1 -16.39 8.97 23.93
C MET A 1 -15.10 9.05 23.14
N ASN A 2 -14.95 8.33 22.01
CA ASN A 2 -13.70 8.37 21.22
C ASN A 2 -13.52 9.76 20.59
N LYS A 3 -12.48 10.51 21.02
CA LYS A 3 -12.21 11.88 20.57
C LYS A 3 -11.95 12.01 19.08
N PHE A 4 -11.54 10.92 18.42
CA PHE A 4 -11.22 10.88 16.99
C PHE A 4 -12.41 10.56 16.08
N LYS A 5 -13.57 10.14 16.63
CA LYS A 5 -14.75 9.77 15.80
C LYS A 5 -15.18 10.90 14.85
N LYS A 6 -15.09 12.14 15.28
CA LYS A 6 -15.44 13.34 14.50
C LYS A 6 -14.49 13.64 13.34
N ASP A 7 -13.31 13.04 13.33
CA ASP A 7 -12.29 13.29 12.31
C ASP A 7 -12.49 12.41 11.06
N PHE A 8 -13.50 11.51 11.09
CA PHE A 8 -13.83 10.59 10.00
C PHE A 8 -15.26 10.80 9.51
N PRO A 9 -15.53 10.66 8.18
CA PRO A 9 -16.87 10.85 7.61
C PRO A 9 -17.77 9.62 7.77
N ILE A 10 -17.52 8.80 8.79
CA ILE A 10 -18.31 7.60 9.09
C ILE A 10 -19.62 8.02 9.73
N ASP A 11 -20.72 7.38 9.31
CA ASP A 11 -22.03 7.55 9.91
C ASP A 11 -21.94 7.39 11.45
N PRO A 12 -22.41 8.38 12.23
CA PRO A 12 -22.31 8.35 13.68
C PRO A 12 -23.09 7.18 14.32
N GLU A 13 -24.09 6.63 13.64
CA GLU A 13 -24.89 5.50 14.13
C GLU A 13 -24.17 4.15 13.94
N ILE A 14 -23.12 4.10 13.13
CA ILE A 14 -22.35 2.88 12.87
C ILE A 14 -21.23 2.72 13.90
N ILE A 15 -21.11 1.52 14.46
CA ILE A 15 -19.94 1.08 15.22
C ILE A 15 -18.96 0.45 14.24
N PHE A 16 -18.03 1.28 13.73
CA PHE A 16 -17.06 0.84 12.72
C PHE A 16 -15.77 0.35 13.39
N LEU A 17 -15.45 -0.94 13.23
CA LEU A 17 -14.31 -1.60 13.86
C LEU A 17 -13.30 -2.18 12.86
N ASN A 18 -13.49 -1.94 11.57
CA ASN A 18 -12.70 -2.60 10.52
C ASN A 18 -11.80 -1.64 9.73
N HIS A 19 -11.14 -0.71 10.41
CA HIS A 19 -10.16 0.18 9.77
C HIS A 19 -8.93 -0.56 9.19
N GLY A 20 -8.63 -1.76 9.70
CA GLY A 20 -7.49 -2.55 9.23
C GLY A 20 -7.67 -3.10 7.82
N SER A 21 -8.91 -3.51 7.46
CA SER A 21 -9.21 -4.07 6.13
C SER A 21 -9.80 -3.02 5.18
N TYR A 22 -10.73 -2.19 5.67
CA TYR A 22 -11.46 -1.20 4.87
C TYR A 22 -11.51 0.11 5.66
N GLY A 23 -10.37 0.80 5.74
CA GLY A 23 -10.24 2.00 6.53
C GLY A 23 -10.96 3.20 5.89
N SER A 24 -11.65 3.97 6.72
CA SER A 24 -12.14 5.29 6.33
C SER A 24 -10.98 6.29 6.35
N CYS A 25 -10.98 7.19 5.37
CA CYS A 25 -10.00 8.28 5.31
C CYS A 25 -10.39 9.41 6.26
N PRO A 26 -9.46 10.01 7.02
CA PRO A 26 -9.73 11.21 7.78
C PRO A 26 -10.24 12.36 6.89
N ILE A 27 -11.17 13.17 7.40
CA ILE A 27 -11.80 14.27 6.64
C ILE A 27 -10.78 15.23 6.05
N SER A 28 -9.74 15.58 6.80
CA SER A 28 -8.66 16.46 6.32
C SER A 28 -7.90 15.86 5.14
N VAL A 29 -7.53 14.57 5.23
CA VAL A 29 -6.82 13.85 4.16
C VAL A 29 -7.74 13.67 2.94
N PHE A 30 -9.00 13.32 3.16
CA PHE A 30 -9.98 13.19 2.08
C PHE A 30 -10.19 14.51 1.33
N SER A 31 -10.28 15.63 2.05
CA SER A 31 -10.39 16.96 1.45
C SER A 31 -9.17 17.33 0.60
N ASP A 32 -7.96 17.00 1.07
CA ASP A 32 -6.74 17.24 0.29
C ASP A 32 -6.67 16.32 -0.95
N TYR A 33 -7.05 15.06 -0.82
CA TYR A 33 -7.16 14.16 -1.97
C TYR A 33 -8.10 14.72 -3.06
N GLN A 34 -9.27 15.23 -2.68
CA GLN A 34 -10.19 15.86 -3.63
C GLN A 34 -9.62 17.13 -4.29
N LYS A 35 -8.83 17.93 -3.56
CA LYS A 35 -8.13 19.08 -4.17
C LYS A 35 -7.16 18.63 -5.26
N TRP A 36 -6.35 17.59 -4.97
CA TRP A 36 -5.40 17.06 -5.93
C TRP A 36 -6.07 16.46 -7.16
N GLN A 37 -7.19 15.76 -7.00
CA GLN A 37 -8.00 15.29 -8.13
C GLN A 37 -8.44 16.46 -9.03
N LYS A 38 -8.96 17.55 -8.45
CA LYS A 38 -9.38 18.73 -9.20
C LYS A 38 -8.21 19.42 -9.92
N ILE A 39 -7.03 19.45 -9.32
CA ILE A 39 -5.81 20.01 -9.94
C ILE A 39 -5.40 19.15 -11.14
N LEU A 40 -5.37 17.83 -10.97
CA LEU A 40 -5.07 16.88 -12.03
C LEU A 40 -6.03 17.04 -13.22
N GLU A 41 -7.34 17.04 -12.97
CA GLU A 41 -8.36 17.13 -14.02
C GLU A 41 -8.35 18.47 -14.75
N LYS A 42 -7.90 19.54 -14.09
CA LYS A 42 -7.80 20.86 -14.69
C LYS A 42 -6.73 20.93 -15.79
N GLN A 43 -5.61 20.24 -15.63
CA GLN A 43 -4.49 20.23 -16.57
C GLN A 43 -3.69 18.92 -16.48
N PRO A 44 -4.24 17.78 -16.98
CA PRO A 44 -3.64 16.46 -16.79
C PRO A 44 -2.23 16.34 -17.37
N VAL A 45 -2.00 16.89 -18.57
CA VAL A 45 -0.69 16.81 -19.24
C VAL A 45 0.39 17.53 -18.43
N GLU A 46 0.10 18.74 -17.98
CA GLU A 46 1.05 19.51 -17.17
C GLU A 46 1.31 18.83 -15.82
N PHE A 47 0.26 18.32 -15.18
CA PHE A 47 0.37 17.59 -13.93
C PHE A 47 1.32 16.39 -14.05
N PHE A 48 1.12 15.53 -15.04
CA PHE A 48 1.95 14.34 -15.23
C PHE A 48 3.35 14.63 -15.76
N GLN A 49 3.55 15.69 -16.54
CA GLN A 49 4.87 16.01 -17.09
C GLN A 49 5.75 16.84 -16.16
N LYS A 50 5.15 17.69 -15.30
CA LYS A 50 5.92 18.63 -14.48
C LYS A 50 5.76 18.38 -12.98
N GLU A 51 4.52 18.21 -12.50
CA GLU A 51 4.23 18.28 -11.07
C GLU A 51 4.40 16.94 -10.34
N ILE A 52 4.00 15.82 -10.95
CA ILE A 52 3.87 14.53 -10.27
C ILE A 52 5.20 14.06 -9.62
N PHE A 53 6.32 14.22 -10.30
CA PHE A 53 7.62 13.76 -9.79
C PHE A 53 8.07 14.54 -8.56
N HIS A 54 7.85 15.86 -8.58
CA HIS A 54 8.14 16.71 -7.43
C HIS A 54 7.25 16.37 -6.24
N LEU A 55 5.96 16.17 -6.46
CA LEU A 55 4.98 15.82 -5.43
C LEU A 55 5.27 14.45 -4.81
N LEU A 56 5.59 13.45 -5.63
CA LEU A 56 5.99 12.13 -5.16
C LEU A 56 7.29 12.18 -4.35
N LYS A 57 8.27 12.99 -4.78
CA LYS A 57 9.52 13.18 -4.02
C LYS A 57 9.22 13.82 -2.66
N LYS A 58 8.38 14.85 -2.61
CA LYS A 58 7.96 15.49 -1.35
C LYS A 58 7.28 14.49 -0.42
N SER A 59 6.38 13.66 -0.95
CA SER A 59 5.67 12.64 -0.17
C SER A 59 6.63 11.57 0.37
N ARG A 60 7.60 11.12 -0.46
CA ARG A 60 8.62 10.18 -0.01
C ARG A 60 9.52 10.75 1.08
N ASN A 61 9.93 12.02 0.96
CA ASN A 61 10.71 12.69 2.00
C ASN A 61 10.00 12.68 3.35
N SER A 62 8.73 13.13 3.38
CA SER A 62 7.95 13.15 4.63
C SER A 62 7.75 11.75 5.22
N LEU A 63 7.51 10.75 4.37
CA LEU A 63 7.35 9.37 4.83
C LEU A 63 8.67 8.77 5.32
N SER A 64 9.79 9.05 4.64
CA SER A 64 11.11 8.56 5.03
C SER A 64 11.57 9.07 6.39
N GLU A 65 11.27 10.32 6.72
CA GLU A 65 11.50 10.88 8.05
C GLU A 65 10.70 10.12 9.14
N PHE A 66 9.45 9.76 8.82
CA PHE A 66 8.58 9.05 9.76
C PHE A 66 9.00 7.59 9.98
N VAL A 67 9.40 6.87 8.92
CA VAL A 67 9.78 5.45 9.01
C VAL A 67 11.28 5.23 9.27
N GLY A 68 12.12 6.26 9.20
CA GLY A 68 13.56 6.18 9.50
C GLY A 68 14.40 5.55 8.38
N CYS A 69 14.12 5.86 7.10
CA CYS A 69 14.89 5.38 5.95
C CYS A 69 15.20 6.51 4.97
N ASN A 70 15.91 6.23 3.86
CA ASN A 70 16.07 7.20 2.78
C ASN A 70 14.82 7.29 1.90
N HIS A 71 14.53 8.46 1.36
CA HIS A 71 13.38 8.67 0.48
C HIS A 71 13.45 7.84 -0.81
N ASP A 72 14.63 7.46 -1.27
CA ASP A 72 14.82 6.63 -2.47
C ASP A 72 14.60 5.13 -2.20
N GLU A 73 14.46 4.74 -0.93
CA GLU A 73 14.09 3.39 -0.52
C GLU A 73 12.57 3.18 -0.43
N ILE A 74 11.76 4.23 -0.73
CA ILE A 74 10.31 4.20 -0.66
C ILE A 74 9.69 4.14 -2.04
N VAL A 75 8.84 3.15 -2.25
CA VAL A 75 8.01 3.00 -3.45
C VAL A 75 6.53 2.91 -3.04
N PHE A 76 5.68 3.68 -3.69
CA PHE A 76 4.24 3.63 -3.46
C PHE A 76 3.56 2.60 -4.35
N PHE A 77 2.70 1.79 -3.77
CA PHE A 77 1.83 0.85 -4.45
C PHE A 77 0.37 1.09 -4.11
N PRO A 78 -0.58 0.77 -5.00
CA PRO A 78 -2.01 0.99 -4.74
C PRO A 78 -2.55 0.11 -3.62
N ASN A 79 -1.92 -1.04 -3.36
CA ASN A 79 -2.27 -1.96 -2.27
C ASN A 79 -1.12 -2.94 -1.98
N PRO A 80 -1.13 -3.60 -0.79
CA PRO A 80 -0.10 -4.57 -0.42
C PRO A 80 0.00 -5.77 -1.35
N THR A 81 -1.12 -6.25 -1.89
CA THR A 81 -1.13 -7.41 -2.81
C THR A 81 -0.31 -7.13 -4.07
N THR A 82 -0.48 -5.94 -4.66
CA THR A 82 0.32 -5.51 -5.82
C THR A 82 1.79 -5.36 -5.46
N ALA A 83 2.10 -4.78 -4.31
CA ALA A 83 3.48 -4.64 -3.83
C ALA A 83 4.18 -6.01 -3.70
N VAL A 84 3.54 -6.94 -2.99
CA VAL A 84 4.09 -8.29 -2.79
C VAL A 84 4.21 -9.05 -4.12
N ALA A 85 3.23 -8.93 -5.03
CA ALA A 85 3.32 -9.55 -6.35
C ALA A 85 4.55 -9.05 -7.14
N ASN A 86 4.84 -7.74 -7.08
CA ASN A 86 6.05 -7.19 -7.72
C ASN A 86 7.33 -7.75 -7.08
N ILE A 87 7.39 -7.86 -5.75
CA ILE A 87 8.53 -8.47 -5.05
C ILE A 87 8.70 -9.94 -5.48
N ILE A 88 7.63 -10.73 -5.44
CA ILE A 88 7.64 -12.15 -5.87
C ILE A 88 8.22 -12.29 -7.29
N HIS A 89 7.78 -11.44 -8.22
CA HIS A 89 8.25 -11.48 -9.61
C HIS A 89 9.68 -10.99 -9.81
N SER A 90 10.24 -10.25 -8.87
CA SER A 90 11.63 -9.77 -8.91
C SER A 90 12.63 -10.73 -8.25
N LEU A 91 12.15 -11.77 -7.55
CA LEU A 91 12.99 -12.77 -6.91
C LEU A 91 13.31 -13.92 -7.88
N ASP A 92 14.57 -14.25 -7.96
CA ASP A 92 15.06 -15.42 -8.71
C ASP A 92 15.13 -16.63 -7.77
N LEU A 93 13.98 -17.22 -7.48
CA LEU A 93 13.84 -18.38 -6.60
C LEU A 93 13.97 -19.69 -7.39
N ASN A 94 14.56 -20.68 -6.75
CA ASN A 94 14.76 -22.02 -7.29
C ASN A 94 14.36 -23.12 -6.27
N LYS A 95 14.51 -24.37 -6.64
CA LYS A 95 14.11 -25.55 -5.83
C LYS A 95 14.80 -25.69 -4.46
N ASP A 96 15.94 -25.03 -4.28
CA ASP A 96 16.73 -25.10 -3.05
C ASP A 96 16.38 -23.97 -2.08
N ASP A 97 15.48 -23.04 -2.49
CA ASP A 97 15.00 -21.94 -1.67
C ASP A 97 13.75 -22.31 -0.87
N GLU A 98 13.61 -21.67 0.28
CA GLU A 98 12.44 -21.81 1.15
C GLU A 98 11.72 -20.48 1.34
N ILE A 99 10.38 -20.52 1.28
CA ILE A 99 9.49 -19.38 1.52
C ILE A 99 8.80 -19.61 2.86
N LEU A 100 9.21 -18.88 3.89
CA LEU A 100 8.57 -18.97 5.20
C LEU A 100 7.33 -18.07 5.26
N MET A 101 6.21 -18.62 5.69
CA MET A 101 4.95 -17.91 5.87
C MET A 101 4.29 -18.31 7.19
N THR A 102 3.46 -17.41 7.74
CA THR A 102 2.58 -17.73 8.86
C THR A 102 1.26 -18.35 8.36
N ASN A 103 0.53 -19.01 9.26
CA ASN A 103 -0.83 -19.52 8.96
C ASN A 103 -1.91 -18.41 9.05
N HIS A 104 -1.52 -17.17 9.38
CA HIS A 104 -2.39 -16.00 9.47
C HIS A 104 -2.23 -15.03 8.29
N GLU A 105 -1.53 -15.45 7.23
CA GLU A 105 -1.33 -14.61 6.04
C GLU A 105 -2.63 -14.32 5.29
N TYR A 106 -2.68 -13.16 4.65
CA TYR A 106 -3.80 -12.79 3.79
C TYR A 106 -3.90 -13.74 2.60
N GLY A 107 -5.09 -14.30 2.36
CA GLY A 107 -5.31 -15.37 1.38
C GLY A 107 -4.81 -15.07 -0.04
N ALA A 108 -4.90 -13.82 -0.50
CA ALA A 108 -4.38 -13.43 -1.82
C ALA A 108 -2.84 -13.55 -1.88
N LEU A 109 -2.13 -13.23 -0.80
CA LEU A 109 -0.68 -13.37 -0.71
C LEU A 109 -0.27 -14.84 -0.65
N VAL A 110 -0.99 -15.65 0.12
CA VAL A 110 -0.79 -17.11 0.15
C VAL A 110 -0.90 -17.70 -1.26
N ASN A 111 -1.93 -17.32 -2.01
CA ASN A 111 -2.14 -17.79 -3.37
C ASN A 111 -1.04 -17.33 -4.34
N ALA A 112 -0.58 -16.09 -4.21
CA ALA A 112 0.54 -15.55 -5.00
C ALA A 112 1.83 -16.36 -4.77
N TRP A 113 2.20 -16.59 -3.52
CA TRP A 113 3.37 -17.39 -3.14
C TRP A 113 3.25 -18.84 -3.58
N LYS A 114 2.09 -19.47 -3.41
CA LYS A 114 1.84 -20.84 -3.90
C LYS A 114 1.98 -20.96 -5.41
N SER A 115 1.50 -19.97 -6.14
CA SER A 115 1.66 -19.92 -7.61
C SER A 115 3.12 -19.81 -8.03
N TRP A 116 3.89 -18.96 -7.33
CA TRP A 116 5.31 -18.79 -7.62
C TRP A 116 6.17 -19.98 -7.21
N SER A 117 5.89 -20.59 -6.05
CA SER A 117 6.51 -21.84 -5.59
C SER A 117 6.37 -22.96 -6.64
N LYS A 118 5.19 -23.11 -7.25
CA LYS A 118 4.97 -24.09 -8.33
C LYS A 118 5.85 -23.82 -9.58
N LYS A 119 6.17 -22.58 -9.86
CA LYS A 119 7.00 -22.19 -11.03
C LYS A 119 8.48 -22.34 -10.75
N SER A 120 8.92 -21.86 -9.59
CA SER A 120 10.34 -21.82 -9.20
C SER A 120 10.82 -23.17 -8.64
N GLY A 121 9.93 -23.98 -8.11
CA GLY A 121 10.27 -25.17 -7.33
C GLY A 121 10.60 -24.87 -5.88
N ALA A 122 10.62 -23.61 -5.45
CA ALA A 122 10.89 -23.21 -4.07
C ALA A 122 9.83 -23.81 -3.12
N LYS A 123 10.27 -24.20 -1.93
CA LYS A 123 9.43 -24.90 -0.96
C LYS A 123 8.75 -23.90 -0.02
N ILE A 124 7.44 -24.04 0.16
CA ILE A 124 6.70 -23.26 1.16
C ILE A 124 6.76 -23.95 2.52
N ILE A 125 7.19 -23.21 3.53
CA ILE A 125 7.14 -23.59 4.94
C ILE A 125 6.10 -22.68 5.61
N GLN A 126 5.06 -23.30 6.16
CA GLN A 126 4.00 -22.57 6.86
C GLN A 126 3.97 -22.97 8.33
N GLN A 127 4.01 -22.01 9.24
CA GLN A 127 3.94 -22.19 10.69
C GLN A 127 2.73 -21.47 11.29
#